data_53257dc0054ebde17ac7c1aa239670be
#
_entry.id   53257dc0054ebde17ac7c1aa239670be
#
_cell.length_a   1.000
_cell.length_b   1.000
_cell.length_c   1.000
_cell.angle_alpha   90.00
_cell.angle_beta   90.00
_cell.angle_gamma   90.00
#
_symmetry.space_group_name_H-M   'P 1'
#
loop_
_entity.id
_entity.type
_entity.pdbx_description
1 polymer ?
#
loop_
_entity_poly.entity_id
_entity_poly.type
_entity_poly.pdbx_seq_one_letter_code
_entity_poly.pdbx_strand_id
1 'polypeptide(L)'
;MKKFVSLLLAVLMTAALFTGCAKQPQAPDQPREEAVTIRVGGLKGPTSMGLVKLLDDAKNQKTANAIDFRMAASANELNPLFLKGELDIMAVPANLGSVLYNKTEGQVKMLAVSTLGVLYIVEKGGETVTDIKSLAGKTIYATGKGATPEYALTYLLAQNGLELGRDVNVEWKSEPTEIVAQMAAMDNAVAMLPQPFVVVARSQVDGLRVALDLTKEWNALGGGSQLITAVLLVRSEFLEQHPQAVEKLLDEYTQSVDFLNDQPAEASVLVEKYGIVKAAVAEKAIPDCNIVCITGDNMKTMASGYLQVLYDQNPESVGGKLPGDDFYWMGK
;
A
#
# COMPACT_ATOMS: atom_id res chain seq x y z
N MET A 1 20.04 78.24 31.84
CA MET A 1 19.04 77.52 30.97
C MET A 1 19.59 76.33 30.20
N LYS A 2 20.89 76.24 29.92
CA LYS A 2 21.46 75.05 29.15
C LYS A 2 21.68 73.78 29.99
N LYS A 3 21.67 73.82 31.32
CA LYS A 3 21.88 72.65 32.18
C LYS A 3 20.60 71.91 32.57
N PHE A 4 19.42 72.51 32.40
CA PHE A 4 18.11 71.87 32.66
C PHE A 4 17.56 71.10 31.49
N VAL A 5 17.95 71.45 30.25
CA VAL A 5 17.53 70.74 29.06
C VAL A 5 18.21 69.38 28.86
N SER A 6 19.49 69.26 29.36
CA SER A 6 20.24 68.02 29.30
C SER A 6 19.74 66.93 30.30
N LEU A 7 19.12 67.36 31.43
CA LEU A 7 18.59 66.43 32.42
C LEU A 7 17.22 65.83 31.98
N LEU A 8 16.43 66.61 31.22
CA LEU A 8 15.14 66.13 30.69
C LEU A 8 15.29 65.14 29.53
N LEU A 9 16.35 65.30 28.72
CA LEU A 9 16.63 64.35 27.63
C LEU A 9 17.17 62.99 28.14
N ALA A 10 17.90 63.00 29.28
CA ALA A 10 18.42 61.77 29.89
C ALA A 10 17.30 60.89 30.55
N VAL A 11 16.25 61.54 31.09
CA VAL A 11 15.12 60.86 31.70
C VAL A 11 14.18 60.25 30.66
N LEU A 12 14.05 60.83 29.44
CA LEU A 12 13.27 60.30 28.36
C LEU A 12 13.92 59.10 27.63
N MET A 13 15.25 58.95 27.66
CA MET A 13 15.95 57.80 27.09
C MET A 13 15.95 56.55 27.98
N THR A 14 15.76 56.69 29.30
CA THR A 14 15.68 55.56 30.23
C THR A 14 14.27 54.94 30.31
N ALA A 15 13.22 55.64 29.88
CA ALA A 15 11.85 55.11 29.86
C ALA A 15 11.54 54.21 28.62
N ALA A 16 12.40 54.24 27.59
CA ALA A 16 12.19 53.44 26.35
C ALA A 16 12.77 52.02 26.42
N LEU A 17 13.48 51.64 27.51
CA LEU A 17 14.12 50.33 27.69
C LEU A 17 13.27 49.32 28.52
N PHE A 18 12.09 49.74 28.97
CA PHE A 18 11.17 48.87 29.73
C PHE A 18 9.89 48.49 29.01
N THR A 19 9.78 48.74 27.69
CA THR A 19 8.70 48.14 26.89
C THR A 19 9.07 46.69 26.59
N GLY A 20 8.77 45.90 27.51
CA GLY A 20 8.38 44.59 27.73
C GLY A 20 8.50 43.62 26.52
N CYS A 21 9.26 42.59 26.72
CA CYS A 21 8.91 41.30 26.14
C CYS A 21 7.49 40.92 26.59
N ALA A 22 6.46 41.36 25.88
CA ALA A 22 5.18 40.71 25.90
C ALA A 22 5.45 39.32 25.36
N LYS A 23 5.55 38.32 26.23
CA LYS A 23 5.44 36.93 25.84
C LYS A 23 4.15 36.82 25.05
N GLN A 24 4.24 36.58 23.72
CA GLN A 24 3.13 36.09 22.94
C GLN A 24 2.53 34.92 23.73
N PRO A 25 1.19 34.84 23.86
CA PRO A 25 0.59 33.65 24.44
C PRO A 25 1.04 32.46 23.61
N GLN A 26 1.90 31.62 24.16
CA GLN A 26 2.16 30.30 23.61
C GLN A 26 0.81 29.60 23.63
N ALA A 27 0.38 29.13 22.45
CA ALA A 27 -0.71 28.17 22.40
C ALA A 27 -0.39 27.04 23.40
N PRO A 28 -1.39 26.53 24.12
CA PRO A 28 -1.15 25.48 25.08
C PRO A 28 -0.40 24.34 24.37
N ASP A 29 0.78 23.98 24.88
CA ASP A 29 1.51 22.79 24.47
C ASP A 29 0.53 21.62 24.60
N GLN A 30 0.07 21.11 23.46
CA GLN A 30 -0.62 19.83 23.48
C GLN A 30 0.39 18.81 24.02
N PRO A 31 -0.01 17.97 24.98
CA PRO A 31 0.88 16.94 25.51
C PRO A 31 1.46 16.17 24.34
N ARG A 32 2.78 16.22 24.18
CA ARG A 32 3.48 15.43 23.16
C ARG A 32 3.34 13.97 23.59
N GLU A 33 2.61 13.18 22.81
CA GLU A 33 2.54 11.73 23.06
C GLU A 33 3.98 11.17 23.06
N GLU A 34 4.30 10.35 24.06
CA GLU A 34 5.60 9.69 24.12
C GLU A 34 5.79 8.78 22.91
N ALA A 35 7.04 8.70 22.39
CA ALA A 35 7.36 7.81 21.29
C ALA A 35 7.05 6.35 21.66
N VAL A 36 6.28 5.69 20.80
CA VAL A 36 5.87 4.29 21.01
C VAL A 36 6.56 3.36 20.02
N THR A 37 6.53 2.06 20.29
CA THR A 37 6.93 1.07 19.30
C THR A 37 5.68 0.60 18.57
N ILE A 38 5.66 0.80 17.24
CA ILE A 38 4.58 0.36 16.36
C ILE A 38 4.99 -0.96 15.70
N ARG A 39 4.21 -2.01 15.90
CA ARG A 39 4.47 -3.34 15.33
C ARG A 39 3.76 -3.44 13.99
N VAL A 40 4.54 -3.49 12.91
CA VAL A 40 4.04 -3.44 11.53
C VAL A 40 4.26 -4.79 10.84
N GLY A 41 3.22 -5.34 10.23
CA GLY A 41 3.30 -6.50 9.37
C GLY A 41 3.15 -6.12 7.90
N GLY A 42 3.88 -6.78 6.99
CA GLY A 42 3.73 -6.56 5.55
C GLY A 42 4.02 -7.81 4.74
N LEU A 43 3.40 -7.91 3.56
CA LEU A 43 3.64 -9.03 2.64
C LEU A 43 4.85 -8.76 1.76
N LYS A 44 5.60 -9.82 1.46
CA LYS A 44 6.71 -9.76 0.51
C LYS A 44 6.20 -9.39 -0.90
N GLY A 45 6.72 -8.31 -1.45
CA GLY A 45 6.32 -7.81 -2.77
C GLY A 45 5.96 -6.33 -2.74
N PRO A 46 5.12 -5.84 -3.66
CA PRO A 46 4.78 -4.42 -3.78
C PRO A 46 4.15 -3.86 -2.50
N THR A 47 3.40 -4.67 -1.78
CA THR A 47 2.73 -4.32 -0.51
C THR A 47 3.69 -3.75 0.54
N SER A 48 4.95 -4.21 0.59
CA SER A 48 5.96 -3.73 1.54
C SER A 48 6.98 -2.76 0.92
N MET A 49 6.97 -2.55 -0.40
CA MET A 49 7.96 -1.68 -1.04
C MET A 49 7.84 -0.22 -0.58
N GLY A 50 6.62 0.27 -0.35
CA GLY A 50 6.40 1.63 0.16
C GLY A 50 6.93 1.86 1.58
N LEU A 51 7.18 0.80 2.34
CA LEU A 51 7.66 0.88 3.73
C LEU A 51 9.19 0.99 3.84
N VAL A 52 9.98 0.69 2.79
CA VAL A 52 11.42 0.43 2.95
C VAL A 52 12.22 1.63 3.45
N LYS A 53 11.88 2.85 3.04
CA LYS A 53 12.55 4.06 3.53
C LYS A 53 12.14 4.38 4.97
N LEU A 54 10.86 4.25 5.30
CA LEU A 54 10.35 4.38 6.67
C LEU A 54 11.06 3.41 7.62
N LEU A 55 11.22 2.14 7.23
CA LEU A 55 11.93 1.13 8.02
C LEU A 55 13.41 1.45 8.18
N ASP A 56 14.05 1.96 7.12
CA ASP A 56 15.45 2.37 7.18
C ASP A 56 15.65 3.57 8.10
N ASP A 57 14.78 4.56 8.03
CA ASP A 57 14.79 5.73 8.89
C ASP A 57 14.50 5.36 10.35
N ALA A 58 13.55 4.45 10.61
CA ALA A 58 13.28 3.96 11.96
C ALA A 58 14.49 3.24 12.58
N LYS A 59 15.16 2.39 11.79
CA LYS A 59 16.40 1.72 12.23
C LYS A 59 17.52 2.72 12.56
N ASN A 60 17.56 3.86 11.89
CA ASN A 60 18.51 4.94 12.10
C ASN A 60 18.00 6.00 13.10
N GLN A 61 16.90 5.74 13.84
CA GLN A 61 16.29 6.62 14.83
C GLN A 61 15.92 8.02 14.28
N LYS A 62 15.44 8.05 13.02
CA LYS A 62 15.02 9.27 12.33
C LYS A 62 13.51 9.45 12.28
N THR A 63 12.75 8.47 12.77
CA THR A 63 11.27 8.49 12.84
C THR A 63 10.80 8.94 14.22
N ALA A 64 9.56 9.43 14.29
CA ALA A 64 8.95 9.85 15.54
C ALA A 64 8.72 8.65 16.50
N ASN A 65 8.46 7.47 15.93
CA ASN A 65 8.19 6.23 16.67
C ASN A 65 9.18 5.15 16.29
N ALA A 66 9.42 4.19 17.18
CA ALA A 66 10.13 2.97 16.83
C ALA A 66 9.22 2.07 16.00
N ILE A 67 9.80 1.33 15.04
CA ILE A 67 9.05 0.39 14.20
C ILE A 67 9.66 -1.00 14.34
N ASP A 68 8.83 -1.96 14.78
CA ASP A 68 9.14 -3.38 14.75
C ASP A 68 8.42 -4.00 13.54
N PHE A 69 9.21 -4.41 12.53
CA PHE A 69 8.66 -4.86 11.26
C PHE A 69 8.80 -6.35 11.05
N ARG A 70 7.69 -6.99 10.68
CA ARG A 70 7.64 -8.40 10.29
C ARG A 70 7.15 -8.57 8.85
N MET A 71 8.00 -9.16 8.00
CA MET A 71 7.62 -9.57 6.65
C MET A 71 7.14 -11.02 6.63
N ALA A 72 6.07 -11.29 5.86
CA ALA A 72 5.53 -12.63 5.65
C ALA A 72 5.33 -12.93 4.15
N ALA A 73 5.28 -14.20 3.80
CA ALA A 73 5.00 -14.64 2.44
C ALA A 73 3.48 -14.55 2.14
N SER A 74 2.63 -14.75 3.15
CA SER A 74 1.16 -14.75 3.02
C SER A 74 0.47 -14.02 4.16
N ALA A 75 -0.75 -13.51 3.88
CA ALA A 75 -1.59 -12.89 4.88
C ALA A 75 -2.02 -13.87 5.99
N ASN A 76 -2.07 -15.17 5.71
CA ASN A 76 -2.41 -16.19 6.70
C ASN A 76 -1.40 -16.25 7.86
N GLU A 77 -0.17 -15.82 7.63
CA GLU A 77 0.85 -15.72 8.69
C GLU A 77 0.66 -14.48 9.57
N LEU A 78 0.19 -13.37 9.00
CA LEU A 78 0.02 -12.09 9.71
C LEU A 78 -1.32 -11.99 10.44
N ASN A 79 -2.40 -12.52 9.85
CA ASN A 79 -3.75 -12.38 10.40
C ASN A 79 -3.88 -12.84 11.87
N PRO A 80 -3.35 -14.02 12.29
CA PRO A 80 -3.44 -14.42 13.69
C PRO A 80 -2.69 -13.47 14.64
N LEU A 81 -1.55 -12.92 14.20
CA LEU A 81 -0.75 -11.98 15.00
C LEU A 81 -1.48 -10.65 15.17
N PHE A 82 -2.09 -10.15 14.10
CA PHE A 82 -2.86 -8.92 14.12
C PHE A 82 -4.11 -9.05 15.01
N LEU A 83 -4.85 -10.15 14.85
CA LEU A 83 -6.04 -10.41 15.66
C LEU A 83 -5.75 -10.61 17.15
N LYS A 84 -4.55 -11.11 17.50
CA LYS A 84 -4.10 -11.26 18.89
C LYS A 84 -3.48 -9.98 19.47
N GLY A 85 -3.34 -8.92 18.66
CA GLY A 85 -2.67 -7.69 19.09
C GLY A 85 -1.14 -7.79 19.16
N GLU A 86 -0.54 -8.78 18.48
CA GLU A 86 0.91 -8.88 18.31
C GLU A 86 1.43 -7.99 17.17
N LEU A 87 0.55 -7.52 16.28
CA LEU A 87 0.78 -6.46 15.30
C LEU A 87 -0.25 -5.36 15.50
N ASP A 88 0.15 -4.11 15.26
CA ASP A 88 -0.70 -2.92 15.38
C ASP A 88 -1.18 -2.45 14.00
N ILE A 89 -0.32 -2.57 13.00
CA ILE A 89 -0.57 -2.16 11.62
C ILE A 89 -0.20 -3.30 10.67
N MET A 90 -0.96 -3.44 9.58
CA MET A 90 -0.64 -4.39 8.50
C MET A 90 -0.77 -3.77 7.12
N ALA A 91 0.16 -4.10 6.22
CA ALA A 91 0.06 -3.87 4.78
C ALA A 91 -0.39 -5.18 4.10
N VAL A 92 -1.63 -5.23 3.61
CA VAL A 92 -2.30 -6.46 3.13
C VAL A 92 -3.21 -6.21 1.93
N PRO A 93 -3.70 -7.26 1.22
CA PRO A 93 -4.66 -7.10 0.14
C PRO A 93 -5.92 -6.35 0.58
N ALA A 94 -6.45 -5.50 -0.31
CA ALA A 94 -7.53 -4.58 0.01
C ALA A 94 -8.82 -5.29 0.46
N ASN A 95 -9.20 -6.39 -0.18
CA ASN A 95 -10.38 -7.16 0.19
C ASN A 95 -10.28 -7.74 1.61
N LEU A 96 -9.07 -8.15 2.03
CA LEU A 96 -8.84 -8.69 3.37
C LEU A 96 -9.15 -7.66 4.45
N GLY A 97 -8.93 -6.36 4.19
CA GLY A 97 -9.31 -5.29 5.11
C GLY A 97 -10.78 -5.33 5.48
N SER A 98 -11.66 -5.45 4.48
CA SER A 98 -13.10 -5.60 4.70
C SER A 98 -13.46 -6.91 5.43
N VAL A 99 -12.84 -8.03 5.04
CA VAL A 99 -13.04 -9.33 5.72
C VAL A 99 -12.68 -9.25 7.19
N LEU A 100 -11.54 -8.62 7.53
CA LEU A 100 -11.10 -8.47 8.92
C LEU A 100 -12.01 -7.51 9.70
N TYR A 101 -12.41 -6.39 9.11
CA TYR A 101 -13.37 -5.47 9.71
C TYR A 101 -14.68 -6.19 10.07
N ASN A 102 -15.27 -6.94 9.13
CA ASN A 102 -16.50 -7.67 9.36
C ASN A 102 -16.34 -8.77 10.42
N LYS A 103 -15.24 -9.51 10.35
CA LYS A 103 -14.95 -10.61 11.29
C LYS A 103 -14.68 -10.14 12.72
N THR A 104 -14.17 -8.93 12.87
CA THR A 104 -13.84 -8.31 14.17
C THR A 104 -14.91 -7.32 14.63
N GLU A 105 -16.06 -7.25 13.95
CA GLU A 105 -17.15 -6.33 14.30
C GLU A 105 -16.68 -4.86 14.43
N GLY A 106 -15.84 -4.41 13.46
CA GLY A 106 -15.38 -3.03 13.38
C GLY A 106 -14.08 -2.70 14.13
N GLN A 107 -13.38 -3.71 14.70
CA GLN A 107 -12.13 -3.48 15.45
C GLN A 107 -10.89 -3.23 14.57
N VAL A 108 -11.09 -2.99 13.27
CA VAL A 108 -10.04 -2.71 12.29
C VAL A 108 -10.43 -1.49 11.47
N LYS A 109 -9.47 -0.60 11.22
CA LYS A 109 -9.65 0.58 10.35
C LYS A 109 -8.67 0.55 9.20
N MET A 110 -9.09 1.09 8.04
CA MET A 110 -8.20 1.34 6.91
C MET A 110 -7.58 2.72 7.06
N LEU A 111 -6.25 2.79 7.04
CA LEU A 111 -5.48 4.03 7.14
C LEU A 111 -5.20 4.65 5.78
N ALA A 112 -4.85 3.81 4.81
CA ALA A 112 -4.48 4.25 3.47
C ALA A 112 -4.66 3.15 2.42
N VAL A 113 -4.90 3.53 1.17
CA VAL A 113 -4.58 2.71 0.01
C VAL A 113 -3.09 2.83 -0.23
N SER A 114 -2.37 1.70 -0.24
CA SER A 114 -0.91 1.65 -0.32
C SER A 114 -0.38 1.18 -1.67
N THR A 115 -1.20 0.47 -2.45
CA THR A 115 -0.79 -0.05 -3.76
C THR A 115 -2.02 -0.14 -4.66
N LEU A 116 -1.95 0.46 -5.83
CA LEU A 116 -2.97 0.33 -6.88
C LEU A 116 -2.75 -0.95 -7.69
N GLY A 117 -3.28 -1.03 -8.92
CA GLY A 117 -3.13 -2.21 -9.75
C GLY A 117 -1.67 -2.48 -10.15
N VAL A 118 -1.24 -3.72 -9.99
CA VAL A 118 0.14 -4.18 -10.27
C VAL A 118 0.17 -5.49 -11.05
N LEU A 119 -0.98 -5.93 -11.56
CA LEU A 119 -1.16 -7.24 -12.19
C LEU A 119 -1.06 -7.14 -13.71
N TYR A 120 -0.36 -8.10 -14.28
CA TYR A 120 -0.13 -8.18 -15.73
C TYR A 120 -0.35 -9.60 -16.20
N ILE A 121 -0.91 -9.76 -17.39
CA ILE A 121 -0.84 -11.03 -18.14
C ILE A 121 0.44 -11.03 -18.94
N VAL A 122 1.26 -12.03 -18.74
CA VAL A 122 2.48 -12.29 -19.51
C VAL A 122 2.34 -13.56 -20.33
N GLU A 123 2.97 -13.59 -21.48
CA GLU A 123 2.91 -14.72 -22.41
C GLU A 123 4.30 -15.08 -22.92
N LYS A 124 4.60 -16.37 -22.98
CA LYS A 124 5.77 -16.96 -23.63
C LYS A 124 5.34 -17.82 -24.82
N GLY A 125 6.11 -17.79 -25.89
CA GLY A 125 5.97 -18.70 -27.02
C GLY A 125 4.91 -18.28 -28.04
N GLY A 126 4.41 -17.03 -27.99
CA GLY A 126 3.44 -16.54 -28.97
C GLY A 126 2.94 -15.13 -28.71
N GLU A 127 2.04 -14.69 -29.57
CA GLU A 127 1.31 -13.42 -29.46
C GLU A 127 -0.20 -13.69 -29.57
N THR A 128 -0.67 -14.69 -28.80
CA THR A 128 -2.05 -15.15 -28.85
C THR A 128 -2.96 -14.43 -27.89
N VAL A 129 -2.40 -13.76 -26.87
CA VAL A 129 -3.15 -12.93 -25.92
C VAL A 129 -3.08 -11.47 -26.38
N THR A 130 -4.19 -10.95 -26.89
CA THR A 130 -4.30 -9.57 -27.42
C THR A 130 -5.29 -8.71 -26.63
N ASP A 131 -6.22 -9.35 -25.92
CA ASP A 131 -7.24 -8.75 -25.06
C ASP A 131 -7.74 -9.79 -24.05
N ILE A 132 -8.66 -9.40 -23.15
CA ILE A 132 -9.23 -10.32 -22.15
C ILE A 132 -9.99 -11.48 -22.81
N LYS A 133 -10.68 -11.26 -23.93
CA LYS A 133 -11.45 -12.32 -24.61
C LYS A 133 -10.57 -13.42 -25.19
N SER A 134 -9.35 -13.07 -25.59
CA SER A 134 -8.37 -14.02 -26.12
C SER A 134 -7.81 -15.00 -25.07
N LEU A 135 -8.15 -14.81 -23.79
CA LEU A 135 -7.86 -15.77 -22.72
C LEU A 135 -8.76 -17.00 -22.74
N ALA A 136 -9.84 -17.01 -23.53
CA ALA A 136 -10.72 -18.16 -23.68
C ALA A 136 -9.94 -19.42 -24.09
N GLY A 137 -10.21 -20.54 -23.40
CA GLY A 137 -9.56 -21.84 -23.63
C GLY A 137 -8.13 -21.94 -23.08
N LYS A 138 -7.59 -20.89 -22.46
CA LYS A 138 -6.22 -20.90 -21.93
C LYS A 138 -6.19 -21.33 -20.47
N THR A 139 -5.01 -21.83 -20.07
CA THR A 139 -4.64 -22.01 -18.66
C THR A 139 -3.69 -20.90 -18.26
N ILE A 140 -4.02 -20.18 -17.20
CA ILE A 140 -3.24 -19.08 -16.65
C ILE A 140 -2.58 -19.56 -15.36
N TYR A 141 -1.28 -19.41 -15.22
CA TYR A 141 -0.57 -19.63 -13.96
C TYR A 141 -0.63 -18.35 -13.13
N ALA A 142 -1.11 -18.42 -11.87
CA ALA A 142 -1.32 -17.24 -11.05
C ALA A 142 -1.04 -17.51 -9.56
N THR A 143 -0.91 -16.44 -8.80
CA THR A 143 -0.89 -16.46 -7.33
C THR A 143 -2.02 -15.61 -6.77
N GLY A 144 -2.31 -15.75 -5.46
CA GLY A 144 -3.29 -14.90 -4.79
C GLY A 144 -4.72 -15.41 -4.86
N LYS A 145 -4.91 -16.73 -4.81
CA LYS A 145 -6.24 -17.33 -4.64
C LYS A 145 -6.89 -16.82 -3.35
N GLY A 146 -8.16 -16.42 -3.41
CA GLY A 146 -8.90 -15.83 -2.29
C GLY A 146 -8.53 -14.38 -1.97
N ALA A 147 -7.77 -13.72 -2.84
CA ALA A 147 -7.31 -12.34 -2.68
C ALA A 147 -7.52 -11.52 -3.95
N THR A 148 -7.12 -10.23 -3.90
CA THR A 148 -7.25 -9.30 -5.03
C THR A 148 -6.91 -9.88 -6.41
N PRO A 149 -5.83 -10.66 -6.61
CA PRO A 149 -5.52 -11.19 -7.93
C PRO A 149 -6.62 -12.07 -8.53
N GLU A 150 -7.19 -12.99 -7.74
CA GLU A 150 -8.29 -13.84 -8.22
C GLU A 150 -9.54 -13.01 -8.55
N TYR A 151 -9.94 -12.11 -7.65
CA TYR A 151 -11.15 -11.32 -7.84
C TYR A 151 -11.02 -10.34 -9.00
N ALA A 152 -9.85 -9.72 -9.18
CA ALA A 152 -9.60 -8.84 -10.32
C ALA A 152 -9.69 -9.59 -11.65
N LEU A 153 -9.06 -10.77 -11.75
CA LEU A 153 -9.15 -11.60 -12.95
C LEU A 153 -10.59 -12.04 -13.21
N THR A 154 -11.29 -12.54 -12.18
CA THR A 154 -12.69 -12.97 -12.29
C THR A 154 -13.59 -11.85 -12.80
N TYR A 155 -13.42 -10.63 -12.26
CA TYR A 155 -14.18 -9.46 -12.71
C TYR A 155 -13.92 -9.14 -14.18
N LEU A 156 -12.65 -9.04 -14.58
CA LEU A 156 -12.28 -8.71 -15.95
C LEU A 156 -12.79 -9.78 -16.95
N LEU A 157 -12.71 -11.05 -16.59
CA LEU A 157 -13.26 -12.13 -17.39
C LEU A 157 -14.78 -11.99 -17.53
N ALA A 158 -15.51 -11.81 -16.42
CA ALA A 158 -16.97 -11.69 -16.43
C ALA A 158 -17.46 -10.50 -17.26
N GLN A 159 -16.81 -9.34 -17.16
CA GLN A 159 -17.11 -8.16 -17.96
C GLN A 159 -16.86 -8.36 -19.47
N ASN A 160 -16.08 -9.37 -19.83
CA ASN A 160 -15.81 -9.76 -21.21
C ASN A 160 -16.58 -11.02 -21.66
N GLY A 161 -17.53 -11.49 -20.83
CA GLY A 161 -18.40 -12.65 -21.16
C GLY A 161 -17.73 -14.00 -20.96
N LEU A 162 -16.63 -14.06 -20.19
CA LEU A 162 -15.91 -15.29 -19.86
C LEU A 162 -16.12 -15.65 -18.38
N GLU A 163 -16.07 -16.93 -18.08
CA GLU A 163 -16.20 -17.46 -16.72
C GLU A 163 -14.94 -18.22 -16.31
N LEU A 164 -14.39 -17.85 -15.13
CA LEU A 164 -13.27 -18.53 -14.54
C LEU A 164 -13.65 -19.96 -14.15
N GLY A 165 -12.85 -20.94 -14.56
CA GLY A 165 -13.10 -22.37 -14.33
C GLY A 165 -13.95 -23.06 -15.40
N ARG A 166 -14.63 -22.29 -16.26
CA ARG A 166 -15.37 -22.82 -17.43
C ARG A 166 -14.67 -22.47 -18.74
N ASP A 167 -14.45 -21.19 -18.97
CA ASP A 167 -13.89 -20.66 -20.23
C ASP A 167 -12.38 -20.42 -20.12
N VAL A 168 -11.89 -20.13 -18.90
CA VAL A 168 -10.48 -19.88 -18.57
C VAL A 168 -10.10 -20.69 -17.34
N ASN A 169 -9.05 -21.51 -17.46
CA ASN A 169 -8.52 -22.25 -16.31
C ASN A 169 -7.43 -21.45 -15.61
N VAL A 170 -7.33 -21.60 -14.27
CA VAL A 170 -6.21 -21.03 -13.52
C VAL A 170 -5.55 -22.09 -12.65
N GLU A 171 -4.25 -22.22 -12.80
CA GLU A 171 -3.41 -22.99 -11.88
C GLU A 171 -2.80 -22.06 -10.84
N TRP A 172 -3.30 -22.16 -9.61
CA TRP A 172 -2.83 -21.35 -8.48
C TRP A 172 -1.55 -21.92 -7.90
N LYS A 173 -0.55 -21.05 -7.77
CA LYS A 173 0.74 -21.35 -7.13
C LYS A 173 0.87 -20.56 -5.83
N SER A 174 1.79 -21.01 -4.97
CA SER A 174 2.04 -20.36 -3.67
C SER A 174 2.78 -19.04 -3.84
N GLU A 175 3.78 -19.00 -4.73
CA GLU A 175 4.63 -17.83 -4.95
C GLU A 175 4.84 -17.53 -6.44
N PRO A 176 5.00 -16.24 -6.81
CA PRO A 176 5.26 -15.85 -8.22
C PRO A 176 6.56 -16.45 -8.79
N THR A 177 7.57 -16.71 -7.94
CA THR A 177 8.84 -17.32 -8.36
C THR A 177 8.67 -18.74 -8.90
N GLU A 178 7.69 -19.51 -8.38
CA GLU A 178 7.35 -20.84 -8.91
C GLU A 178 6.83 -20.74 -10.34
N ILE A 179 5.98 -19.72 -10.60
CA ILE A 179 5.43 -19.46 -11.94
C ILE A 179 6.55 -19.13 -12.92
N VAL A 180 7.47 -18.24 -12.53
CA VAL A 180 8.61 -17.86 -13.37
C VAL A 180 9.47 -19.06 -13.73
N ALA A 181 9.80 -19.91 -12.75
CA ALA A 181 10.56 -21.14 -12.97
C ALA A 181 9.82 -22.12 -13.89
N GLN A 182 8.52 -22.27 -13.72
CA GLN A 182 7.69 -23.15 -14.57
C GLN A 182 7.63 -22.62 -16.01
N MET A 183 7.42 -21.31 -16.19
CA MET A 183 7.38 -20.68 -17.52
C MET A 183 8.72 -20.82 -18.24
N ALA A 184 9.85 -20.75 -17.54
CA ALA A 184 11.17 -20.92 -18.13
C ALA A 184 11.32 -22.33 -18.78
N ALA A 185 10.71 -23.36 -18.19
CA ALA A 185 10.79 -24.74 -18.64
C ALA A 185 9.75 -25.11 -19.71
N MET A 186 8.77 -24.25 -20.02
CA MET A 186 7.70 -24.51 -21.01
C MET A 186 8.00 -23.79 -22.32
N ASP A 187 7.56 -24.35 -23.45
CA ASP A 187 7.65 -23.67 -24.75
C ASP A 187 6.61 -22.56 -24.89
N ASN A 188 5.39 -22.78 -24.38
CA ASN A 188 4.30 -21.83 -24.38
C ASN A 188 3.66 -21.75 -23.00
N ALA A 189 3.41 -20.56 -22.51
CA ALA A 189 2.78 -20.34 -21.22
C ALA A 189 2.11 -18.96 -21.14
N VAL A 190 1.00 -18.89 -20.43
CA VAL A 190 0.34 -17.63 -20.04
C VAL A 190 0.28 -17.57 -18.52
N ALA A 191 0.69 -16.44 -17.95
CA ALA A 191 0.62 -16.26 -16.51
C ALA A 191 0.10 -14.86 -16.14
N MET A 192 -0.50 -14.75 -14.97
CA MET A 192 -0.79 -13.50 -14.31
C MET A 192 0.25 -13.27 -13.22
N LEU A 193 1.08 -12.25 -13.38
CA LEU A 193 2.15 -11.90 -12.44
C LEU A 193 1.98 -10.47 -11.92
N PRO A 194 2.26 -10.23 -10.64
CA PRO A 194 2.41 -8.87 -10.14
C PRO A 194 3.81 -8.32 -10.46
N GLN A 195 3.96 -6.99 -10.53
CA GLN A 195 5.28 -6.40 -10.31
C GLN A 195 5.72 -6.67 -8.86
N PRO A 196 7.02 -6.83 -8.61
CA PRO A 196 8.17 -6.76 -9.53
C PRO A 196 8.46 -8.08 -10.30
N PHE A 197 7.63 -9.11 -10.14
CA PHE A 197 7.88 -10.45 -10.72
C PHE A 197 7.75 -10.49 -12.24
N VAL A 198 7.07 -9.53 -12.86
CA VAL A 198 7.13 -9.34 -14.32
C VAL A 198 8.55 -9.04 -14.78
N VAL A 199 9.28 -8.17 -14.07
CA VAL A 199 10.70 -7.88 -14.37
C VAL A 199 11.58 -9.11 -14.14
N VAL A 200 11.34 -9.87 -13.06
CA VAL A 200 12.04 -11.14 -12.82
C VAL A 200 11.80 -12.10 -13.98
N ALA A 201 10.55 -12.29 -14.39
CA ALA A 201 10.18 -13.16 -15.49
C ALA A 201 10.85 -12.73 -16.82
N ARG A 202 10.86 -11.44 -17.13
CA ARG A 202 11.54 -10.91 -18.33
C ARG A 202 13.06 -11.19 -18.34
N SER A 203 13.68 -11.34 -17.18
CA SER A 203 15.12 -11.63 -17.08
C SER A 203 15.46 -13.11 -17.13
N GLN A 204 14.47 -14.01 -16.91
CA GLN A 204 14.70 -15.45 -16.76
C GLN A 204 13.96 -16.29 -17.81
N VAL A 205 12.99 -15.72 -18.49
CA VAL A 205 12.14 -16.43 -19.46
C VAL A 205 12.35 -15.82 -20.85
N ASP A 206 13.10 -16.48 -21.68
CA ASP A 206 13.35 -16.04 -23.05
C ASP A 206 12.04 -15.93 -23.86
N GLY A 207 11.90 -14.84 -24.61
CA GLY A 207 10.72 -14.60 -25.44
C GLY A 207 9.45 -14.23 -24.66
N LEU A 208 9.59 -13.89 -23.37
CA LEU A 208 8.47 -13.39 -22.57
C LEU A 208 8.05 -11.99 -23.03
N ARG A 209 6.75 -11.79 -23.22
CA ARG A 209 6.15 -10.47 -23.41
C ARG A 209 5.12 -10.15 -22.32
N VAL A 210 4.89 -8.90 -22.03
CA VAL A 210 3.70 -8.43 -21.32
C VAL A 210 2.59 -8.33 -22.36
N ALA A 211 1.56 -9.13 -22.18
CA ALA A 211 0.42 -9.17 -23.09
C ALA A 211 -0.65 -8.15 -22.69
N LEU A 212 -1.04 -8.10 -21.38
CA LEU A 212 -2.07 -7.19 -20.88
C LEU A 212 -1.60 -6.54 -19.58
N ASP A 213 -1.96 -5.28 -19.41
CA ASP A 213 -1.91 -4.55 -18.14
C ASP A 213 -3.33 -4.53 -17.55
N LEU A 214 -3.55 -5.31 -16.48
CA LEU A 214 -4.90 -5.47 -15.93
C LEU A 214 -5.45 -4.19 -15.29
N THR A 215 -4.60 -3.23 -14.96
CA THR A 215 -5.04 -1.90 -14.51
C THR A 215 -5.65 -1.12 -15.67
N LYS A 216 -5.04 -1.18 -16.85
CA LYS A 216 -5.60 -0.56 -18.06
C LYS A 216 -6.90 -1.22 -18.49
N GLU A 217 -6.94 -2.57 -18.45
CA GLU A 217 -8.15 -3.32 -18.74
C GLU A 217 -9.31 -2.96 -17.79
N TRP A 218 -9.01 -2.84 -16.49
CA TRP A 218 -9.99 -2.42 -15.48
C TRP A 218 -10.52 -1.00 -15.74
N ASN A 219 -9.62 -0.06 -15.98
CA ASN A 219 -9.98 1.34 -16.23
C ASN A 219 -10.80 1.50 -17.53
N ALA A 220 -10.57 0.67 -18.54
CA ALA A 220 -11.29 0.67 -19.79
C ALA A 220 -12.77 0.26 -19.64
N LEU A 221 -13.15 -0.43 -18.56
CA LEU A 221 -14.55 -0.77 -18.27
C LEU A 221 -15.40 0.45 -17.88
N GLY A 222 -14.78 1.58 -17.50
CA GLY A 222 -15.49 2.85 -17.28
C GLY A 222 -16.38 2.93 -16.04
N GLY A 223 -16.34 1.95 -15.14
CA GLY A 223 -17.20 1.87 -13.94
C GLY A 223 -16.84 2.82 -12.81
N GLY A 224 -15.87 3.73 -12.98
CA GLY A 224 -15.44 4.70 -11.95
C GLY A 224 -14.66 4.12 -10.77
N SER A 225 -14.58 2.80 -10.63
CA SER A 225 -13.74 2.11 -9.64
C SER A 225 -12.31 1.97 -10.14
N GLN A 226 -11.36 1.82 -9.21
CA GLN A 226 -9.95 1.57 -9.53
C GLN A 226 -9.51 0.23 -8.94
N LEU A 227 -8.61 -0.46 -9.65
CA LEU A 227 -8.02 -1.68 -9.14
C LEU A 227 -7.07 -1.36 -7.98
N ILE A 228 -7.41 -1.83 -6.78
CA ILE A 228 -6.62 -1.66 -5.56
C ILE A 228 -6.02 -3.00 -5.17
N THR A 229 -4.70 -3.05 -5.03
CA THR A 229 -4.01 -4.26 -4.62
C THR A 229 -3.86 -4.35 -3.11
N ALA A 230 -3.40 -3.27 -2.45
CA ALA A 230 -3.11 -3.31 -1.03
C ALA A 230 -3.50 -2.03 -0.28
N VAL A 231 -3.71 -2.21 1.02
CA VAL A 231 -4.08 -1.16 1.98
C VAL A 231 -3.26 -1.29 3.25
N LEU A 232 -3.13 -0.20 4.00
CA LEU A 232 -2.67 -0.20 5.39
C LEU A 232 -3.88 -0.30 6.31
N LEU A 233 -3.84 -1.27 7.21
CA LEU A 233 -4.84 -1.48 8.26
C LEU A 233 -4.23 -1.20 9.63
N VAL A 234 -5.04 -0.72 10.55
CA VAL A 234 -4.69 -0.53 11.96
C VAL A 234 -5.74 -1.18 12.87
N ARG A 235 -5.34 -1.69 14.02
CA ARG A 235 -6.28 -2.09 15.07
C ARG A 235 -6.91 -0.85 15.70
N SER A 236 -8.24 -0.85 15.86
CA SER A 236 -8.97 0.28 16.46
C SER A 236 -8.43 0.64 17.84
N GLU A 237 -8.17 -0.37 18.68
CA GLU A 237 -7.60 -0.17 20.01
C GLU A 237 -6.27 0.60 19.99
N PHE A 238 -5.34 0.26 19.09
CA PHE A 238 -4.05 0.95 18.96
C PHE A 238 -4.24 2.38 18.46
N LEU A 239 -5.13 2.59 17.48
CA LEU A 239 -5.45 3.91 16.94
C LEU A 239 -6.07 4.83 18.00
N GLU A 240 -6.96 4.32 18.86
CA GLU A 240 -7.59 5.06 19.94
C GLU A 240 -6.58 5.45 21.05
N GLN A 241 -5.64 4.56 21.37
CA GLN A 241 -4.62 4.79 22.38
C GLN A 241 -3.48 5.69 21.87
N HIS A 242 -3.14 5.63 20.59
CA HIS A 242 -1.98 6.30 20.00
C HIS A 242 -2.28 7.04 18.67
N PRO A 243 -3.30 7.92 18.62
CA PRO A 243 -3.72 8.55 17.38
C PRO A 243 -2.61 9.40 16.75
N GLN A 244 -1.84 10.16 17.56
CA GLN A 244 -0.74 10.99 17.05
C GLN A 244 0.43 10.16 16.51
N ALA A 245 0.67 8.97 17.09
CA ALA A 245 1.70 8.07 16.59
C ALA A 245 1.34 7.51 15.21
N VAL A 246 0.03 7.21 14.98
CA VAL A 246 -0.48 6.76 13.68
C VAL A 246 -0.42 7.89 12.64
N GLU A 247 -0.78 9.14 13.01
CA GLU A 247 -0.67 10.30 12.11
C GLU A 247 0.79 10.49 11.65
N LYS A 248 1.74 10.50 12.60
CA LYS A 248 3.18 10.61 12.27
C LYS A 248 3.69 9.48 11.40
N LEU A 249 3.27 8.24 11.68
CA LEU A 249 3.63 7.11 10.83
C LEU A 249 3.11 7.28 9.40
N LEU A 250 1.89 7.80 9.20
CA LEU A 250 1.36 8.06 7.85
C LEU A 250 2.11 9.17 7.12
N ASP A 251 2.50 10.24 7.82
CA ASP A 251 3.33 11.30 7.25
C ASP A 251 4.70 10.74 6.81
N GLU A 252 5.33 9.94 7.65
CA GLU A 252 6.61 9.29 7.38
C GLU A 252 6.48 8.20 6.28
N TYR A 253 5.35 7.49 6.25
CA TYR A 253 5.04 6.56 5.17
C TYR A 253 4.85 7.28 3.84
N THR A 254 4.16 8.42 3.82
CA THR A 254 4.03 9.25 2.61
C THR A 254 5.40 9.66 2.08
N GLN A 255 6.29 10.15 2.94
CA GLN A 255 7.67 10.48 2.57
C GLN A 255 8.45 9.27 2.04
N SER A 256 8.20 8.09 2.63
CA SER A 256 8.80 6.83 2.16
C SER A 256 8.32 6.45 0.76
N VAL A 257 7.04 6.65 0.47
CA VAL A 257 6.45 6.41 -0.86
C VAL A 257 6.98 7.41 -1.89
N ASP A 258 7.04 8.70 -1.54
CA ASP A 258 7.60 9.73 -2.41
C ASP A 258 9.07 9.43 -2.73
N PHE A 259 9.88 9.08 -1.72
CA PHE A 259 11.27 8.68 -1.94
C PHE A 259 11.37 7.46 -2.88
N LEU A 260 10.50 6.45 -2.72
CA LEU A 260 10.50 5.27 -3.57
C LEU A 260 10.24 5.62 -5.03
N ASN A 261 9.26 6.49 -5.28
CA ASN A 261 8.83 6.85 -6.63
C ASN A 261 9.78 7.86 -7.31
N ASP A 262 10.31 8.80 -6.54
CA ASP A 262 11.17 9.88 -7.06
C ASP A 262 12.63 9.46 -7.22
N GLN A 263 13.09 8.48 -6.42
CA GLN A 263 14.49 8.03 -6.38
C GLN A 263 14.58 6.50 -6.49
N PRO A 264 14.08 5.89 -7.61
CA PRO A 264 13.98 4.43 -7.72
C PRO A 264 15.34 3.71 -7.64
N ALA A 265 16.43 4.34 -8.05
CA ALA A 265 17.77 3.75 -7.94
C ALA A 265 18.21 3.58 -6.49
N GLU A 266 18.06 4.63 -5.66
CA GLU A 266 18.39 4.58 -4.23
C GLU A 266 17.40 3.71 -3.47
N ALA A 267 16.12 3.79 -3.79
CA ALA A 267 15.07 2.99 -3.17
C ALA A 267 15.26 1.49 -3.44
N SER A 268 15.73 1.12 -4.63
CA SER A 268 15.99 -0.27 -5.01
C SER A 268 16.98 -0.96 -4.07
N VAL A 269 17.99 -0.22 -3.59
CA VAL A 269 18.97 -0.72 -2.61
C VAL A 269 18.29 -1.08 -1.29
N LEU A 270 17.32 -0.28 -0.85
CA LEU A 270 16.54 -0.57 0.35
C LEU A 270 15.58 -1.75 0.12
N VAL A 271 14.96 -1.85 -1.05
CA VAL A 271 14.11 -3.00 -1.42
C VAL A 271 14.88 -4.32 -1.33
N GLU A 272 16.14 -4.36 -1.81
CA GLU A 272 17.02 -5.53 -1.66
C GLU A 272 17.46 -5.73 -0.21
N LYS A 273 17.83 -4.66 0.51
CA LYS A 273 18.22 -4.71 1.93
C LYS A 273 17.15 -5.37 2.79
N TYR A 274 15.87 -5.10 2.51
CA TYR A 274 14.74 -5.70 3.22
C TYR A 274 14.28 -7.04 2.61
N GLY A 275 15.00 -7.60 1.65
CA GLY A 275 14.79 -8.97 1.14
C GLY A 275 13.56 -9.14 0.25
N ILE A 276 13.04 -8.06 -0.34
CA ILE A 276 11.86 -8.14 -1.22
C ILE A 276 12.27 -8.74 -2.58
N VAL A 277 13.11 -8.01 -3.34
CA VAL A 277 13.75 -8.49 -4.58
C VAL A 277 15.13 -7.84 -4.72
N LYS A 278 15.92 -8.30 -5.70
CA LYS A 278 17.23 -7.72 -6.02
C LYS A 278 17.12 -6.26 -6.50
N ALA A 279 18.08 -5.41 -6.14
CA ALA A 279 18.06 -3.98 -6.49
C ALA A 279 17.88 -3.74 -7.99
N ALA A 280 18.60 -4.44 -8.84
CA ALA A 280 18.48 -4.31 -10.30
C ALA A 280 17.09 -4.67 -10.86
N VAL A 281 16.32 -5.48 -10.15
CA VAL A 281 14.92 -5.80 -10.46
C VAL A 281 14.01 -4.69 -9.93
N ALA A 282 14.21 -4.29 -8.67
CA ALA A 282 13.41 -3.26 -8.02
C ALA A 282 13.45 -1.94 -8.78
N GLU A 283 14.64 -1.47 -9.16
CA GLU A 283 14.84 -0.22 -9.89
C GLU A 283 13.99 -0.15 -11.18
N LYS A 284 13.94 -1.27 -11.93
CA LYS A 284 13.14 -1.36 -13.16
C LYS A 284 11.64 -1.52 -12.91
N ALA A 285 11.26 -2.10 -11.77
CA ALA A 285 9.88 -2.43 -11.47
C ALA A 285 9.14 -1.30 -10.73
N ILE A 286 9.82 -0.49 -9.93
CA ILE A 286 9.22 0.57 -9.09
C ILE A 286 8.24 1.44 -9.88
N PRO A 287 8.56 1.96 -11.09
CA PRO A 287 7.64 2.79 -11.86
C PRO A 287 6.30 2.12 -12.20
N ASP A 288 6.27 0.79 -12.28
CA ASP A 288 5.09 0.00 -12.62
C ASP A 288 4.44 -0.67 -11.39
N CYS A 289 4.97 -0.42 -10.18
CA CYS A 289 4.43 -0.98 -8.94
C CYS A 289 3.25 -0.19 -8.38
N ASN A 290 2.97 1.01 -8.89
CA ASN A 290 1.87 1.87 -8.48
C ASN A 290 1.75 2.00 -6.94
N ILE A 291 2.90 2.22 -6.28
CA ILE A 291 2.96 2.40 -4.83
C ILE A 291 2.51 3.82 -4.49
N VAL A 292 1.54 3.92 -3.59
CA VAL A 292 0.89 5.19 -3.22
C VAL A 292 0.67 5.28 -1.71
N CYS A 293 0.34 6.49 -1.23
CA CYS A 293 -0.25 6.72 0.08
C CYS A 293 -1.49 7.59 -0.12
N ILE A 294 -2.66 6.97 -0.29
CA ILE A 294 -3.93 7.68 -0.48
C ILE A 294 -4.74 7.54 0.78
N THR A 295 -5.08 8.66 1.43
CA THR A 295 -5.79 8.76 2.71
C THR A 295 -7.09 9.56 2.57
N GLY A 296 -7.86 9.67 3.64
CA GLY A 296 -9.04 10.53 3.75
C GLY A 296 -10.14 10.20 2.72
N ASP A 297 -10.82 11.22 2.22
CA ASP A 297 -11.97 11.08 1.30
C ASP A 297 -11.61 10.32 0.01
N ASN A 298 -10.41 10.55 -0.52
CA ASN A 298 -9.95 9.85 -1.72
C ASN A 298 -9.79 8.35 -1.45
N MET A 299 -9.19 7.97 -0.33
CA MET A 299 -9.10 6.57 0.09
C MET A 299 -10.48 5.94 0.20
N LYS A 300 -11.40 6.60 0.93
CA LYS A 300 -12.77 6.10 1.14
C LYS A 300 -13.48 5.89 -0.20
N THR A 301 -13.46 6.91 -1.07
CA THR A 301 -14.11 6.84 -2.38
C THR A 301 -13.58 5.70 -3.24
N MET A 302 -12.25 5.59 -3.34
CA MET A 302 -11.62 4.55 -4.16
C MET A 302 -11.84 3.15 -3.59
N ALA A 303 -11.62 2.98 -2.28
CA ALA A 303 -11.73 1.68 -1.64
C ALA A 303 -13.19 1.19 -1.58
N SER A 304 -14.17 2.06 -1.27
CA SER A 304 -15.58 1.67 -1.28
C SER A 304 -16.06 1.27 -2.68
N GLY A 305 -15.66 2.01 -3.73
CA GLY A 305 -15.95 1.64 -5.12
C GLY A 305 -15.36 0.29 -5.53
N TYR A 306 -14.11 0.03 -5.14
CA TYR A 306 -13.46 -1.25 -5.39
C TYR A 306 -14.14 -2.41 -4.62
N LEU A 307 -14.41 -2.25 -3.33
CA LEU A 307 -15.08 -3.26 -2.50
C LEU A 307 -16.50 -3.53 -2.97
N GLN A 308 -17.22 -2.52 -3.51
CA GLN A 308 -18.54 -2.71 -4.12
C GLN A 308 -18.45 -3.66 -5.32
N VAL A 309 -17.48 -3.45 -6.23
CA VAL A 309 -17.26 -4.34 -7.37
C VAL A 309 -17.01 -5.78 -6.92
N LEU A 310 -16.22 -5.98 -5.87
CA LEU A 310 -15.96 -7.32 -5.34
C LEU A 310 -17.20 -7.94 -4.70
N TYR A 311 -17.96 -7.14 -3.94
CA TYR A 311 -19.20 -7.58 -3.29
C TYR A 311 -20.25 -8.03 -4.30
N ASP A 312 -20.43 -7.27 -5.39
CA ASP A 312 -21.39 -7.58 -6.45
C ASP A 312 -21.07 -8.89 -7.17
N GLN A 313 -19.77 -9.25 -7.24
CA GLN A 313 -19.34 -10.53 -7.79
C GLN A 313 -19.53 -11.68 -6.80
N ASN A 314 -19.08 -11.48 -5.59
CA ASN A 314 -19.11 -12.49 -4.53
C ASN A 314 -19.04 -11.79 -3.16
N PRO A 315 -20.15 -11.71 -2.41
CA PRO A 315 -20.18 -11.09 -1.07
C PRO A 315 -19.11 -11.64 -0.11
N GLU A 316 -18.78 -12.93 -0.19
CA GLU A 316 -17.76 -13.55 0.67
C GLU A 316 -16.36 -12.97 0.45
N SER A 317 -16.09 -12.41 -0.74
CA SER A 317 -14.81 -11.78 -1.05
C SER A 317 -14.48 -10.60 -0.12
N VAL A 318 -15.49 -9.95 0.42
CA VAL A 318 -15.40 -8.81 1.34
C VAL A 318 -15.88 -9.14 2.77
N GLY A 319 -16.15 -10.43 3.05
CA GLY A 319 -16.60 -10.90 4.37
C GLY A 319 -18.11 -10.86 4.57
N GLY A 320 -18.88 -11.09 3.52
CA GLY A 320 -20.34 -11.25 3.52
C GLY A 320 -21.15 -9.94 3.45
N LYS A 321 -20.55 -8.81 3.77
CA LYS A 321 -21.16 -7.47 3.68
C LYS A 321 -20.11 -6.40 3.44
N LEU A 322 -20.53 -5.27 2.88
CA LEU A 322 -19.67 -4.08 2.76
C LEU A 322 -19.36 -3.49 4.14
N PRO A 323 -18.16 -2.95 4.37
CA PRO A 323 -17.84 -2.29 5.62
C PRO A 323 -18.61 -0.96 5.76
N GLY A 324 -18.87 -0.54 7.00
CA GLY A 324 -19.45 0.75 7.31
C GLY A 324 -18.49 1.91 7.08
N ASP A 325 -19.02 3.12 7.16
CA ASP A 325 -18.23 4.36 6.99
C ASP A 325 -17.10 4.50 8.02
N ASP A 326 -17.28 3.93 9.19
CA ASP A 326 -16.31 3.92 10.27
C ASP A 326 -15.10 3.00 10.02
N PHE A 327 -15.15 2.18 8.95
CA PHE A 327 -13.98 1.42 8.50
C PHE A 327 -12.84 2.31 7.99
N TYR A 328 -13.18 3.44 7.41
CA TYR A 328 -12.23 4.35 6.78
C TYR A 328 -11.80 5.41 7.79
N TRP A 329 -10.53 5.42 8.15
CA TRP A 329 -10.00 6.46 9.02
C TRP A 329 -9.76 7.75 8.23
N MET A 330 -10.42 8.81 8.67
CA MET A 330 -10.43 10.09 7.95
C MET A 330 -9.38 11.10 8.46
N GLY A 331 -8.55 10.69 9.43
CA GLY A 331 -7.68 11.62 10.15
C GLY A 331 -8.47 12.39 11.23
N LYS A 332 -7.79 13.29 11.91
CA LYS A 332 -8.43 14.27 12.81
C LYS A 332 -8.66 15.58 12.11
#